data_8f64e0937bd15b9d615bf24baa176095
#
_entry.id   8f64e0937bd15b9d615bf24baa176095
#
_cell.length_a   1.000
_cell.length_b   1.000
_cell.length_c   1.000
_cell.angle_alpha   90.00
_cell.angle_beta   90.00
_cell.angle_gamma   90.00
#
_symmetry.space_group_name_H-M   'P 1'
#
loop_
_entity.id
_entity.type
_entity.pdbx_description
1 polymer ?
#
loop_
_entity_poly.entity_id
_entity_poly.type
_entity_poly.pdbx_seq_one_letter_code
_entity_poly.pdbx_strand_id
1 'polypeptide(L)'
;MAELTALHTLTAQMKREGIRRLLVLSGEEGWCFEHTLKLRDALPGDWLWISPRPDAENHCSPSALQTLLGREFRHAVFDARHGFDAAAFAALSGTLKAGSWLVLLLPVWEEWENQPDADSLRWSDCPDPIATPHFVQHLKRVLTADNEAILWRQNQPFSLAHFTPRTDWYPATGAPQPEQQQLLKQLMTMPPGVAAVTAARGRGKSALAGQLISRIAGRAIVTAPAKASTDVLAQFAGEKFRFIAPDALLASDEQADWLVVDEAAAIPAPLLHQLVSRFPRTLLTTTVQGYEGTGRGFLLKFCARFPHLHRFELQQPIRWAQGCPLEKMVSEALVFDDENFTHTPQGNIVISAFEQTLWQSDPETPLKVYQLLSGAHYRTSPLDLRRMMDAPGQHFLQAAGENEIAGALWLVDEGGLSQQLSQAVWAGFRRPRGNLVAQSLAAHGNNPLAATLRGRRVSRI
;
A
#
# COMPACT_ATOMS: atom_id res chain seq x y z
N MET A 1 -15.21 31.99 7.84
CA MET A 1 -16.02 31.52 9.01
C MET A 1 -17.13 30.57 8.60
N ALA A 2 -17.89 30.86 7.56
CA ALA A 2 -18.95 29.95 7.07
C ALA A 2 -18.41 28.57 6.67
N GLU A 3 -17.26 28.52 6.03
CA GLU A 3 -16.59 27.30 5.59
C GLU A 3 -16.23 26.39 6.77
N LEU A 4 -15.66 26.96 7.84
CA LEU A 4 -15.28 26.21 9.04
C LEU A 4 -16.51 25.65 9.78
N THR A 5 -17.59 26.42 9.84
CA THR A 5 -18.87 25.96 10.42
C THR A 5 -19.43 24.78 9.62
N ALA A 6 -19.41 24.87 8.30
CA ALA A 6 -19.86 23.78 7.42
C ALA A 6 -19.01 22.52 7.59
N LEU A 7 -17.70 22.65 7.69
CA LEU A 7 -16.78 21.52 7.94
C LEU A 7 -17.00 20.91 9.33
N HIS A 8 -17.26 21.72 10.34
CA HIS A 8 -17.58 21.23 11.68
C HIS A 8 -18.87 20.38 11.68
N THR A 9 -19.93 20.85 11.01
CA THR A 9 -21.19 20.11 10.86
C THR A 9 -20.96 18.79 10.12
N LEU A 10 -20.22 18.83 9.02
CA LEU A 10 -19.89 17.64 8.23
C LEU A 10 -19.03 16.64 9.03
N THR A 11 -18.11 17.13 9.86
CA THR A 11 -17.29 16.25 10.73
C THR A 11 -18.15 15.47 11.72
N ALA A 12 -19.16 16.11 12.32
CA ALA A 12 -20.10 15.43 13.21
C ALA A 12 -20.92 14.37 12.46
N GLN A 13 -21.34 14.64 11.23
CA GLN A 13 -22.02 13.67 10.37
C GLN A 13 -21.09 12.50 10.03
N MET A 14 -19.86 12.76 9.60
CA MET A 14 -18.87 11.72 9.30
C MET A 14 -18.63 10.79 10.49
N LYS A 15 -18.58 11.33 11.70
CA LYS A 15 -18.41 10.54 12.91
C LYS A 15 -19.59 9.60 13.16
N ARG A 16 -20.84 10.07 12.96
CA ARG A 16 -22.03 9.22 13.06
C ARG A 16 -22.07 8.13 11.99
N GLU A 17 -21.68 8.46 10.78
CA GLU A 17 -21.68 7.55 9.64
C GLU A 17 -20.45 6.63 9.60
N GLY A 18 -19.46 6.86 10.47
CA GLY A 18 -18.25 6.04 10.56
C GLY A 18 -17.29 6.19 9.40
N ILE A 19 -17.30 7.31 8.71
CA ILE A 19 -16.50 7.55 7.50
C ILE A 19 -15.42 8.60 7.71
N ARG A 20 -14.47 8.65 6.79
CA ARG A 20 -13.37 9.60 6.72
C ARG A 20 -13.33 10.21 5.33
N ARG A 21 -12.91 11.46 5.23
CA ARG A 21 -12.80 12.15 3.95
C ARG A 21 -11.45 12.83 3.79
N LEU A 22 -11.10 13.07 2.54
CA LEU A 22 -9.96 13.87 2.13
C LEU A 22 -10.40 15.33 1.99
N LEU A 23 -9.60 16.25 2.54
CA LEU A 23 -9.66 17.68 2.30
C LEU A 23 -8.36 18.13 1.66
N VAL A 24 -8.40 18.56 0.42
CA VAL A 24 -7.24 19.08 -0.31
C VAL A 24 -7.17 20.58 -0.16
N LEU A 25 -6.01 21.08 0.27
CA LEU A 25 -5.65 22.50 0.22
C LEU A 25 -4.56 22.67 -0.84
N SER A 26 -4.90 23.31 -1.94
CA SER A 26 -3.97 23.56 -3.06
C SER A 26 -3.75 25.06 -3.23
N GLY A 27 -2.52 25.51 -3.02
CA GLY A 27 -2.16 26.91 -3.07
C GLY A 27 -0.72 27.17 -2.68
N GLU A 28 -0.39 28.43 -2.48
CA GLU A 28 0.90 28.86 -1.96
C GLU A 28 1.16 28.34 -0.55
N GLU A 29 2.43 28.17 -0.19
CA GLU A 29 2.82 27.59 1.11
C GLU A 29 2.17 28.30 2.30
N GLY A 30 2.23 29.61 2.33
CA GLY A 30 1.66 30.41 3.42
C GLY A 30 0.14 30.27 3.51
N TRP A 31 -0.55 30.26 2.38
CA TRP A 31 -1.99 30.06 2.33
C TRP A 31 -2.40 28.67 2.85
N CYS A 32 -1.73 27.62 2.40
CA CYS A 32 -1.98 26.26 2.87
C CYS A 32 -1.75 26.15 4.39
N PHE A 33 -0.65 26.68 4.89
CA PHE A 33 -0.30 26.61 6.30
C PHE A 33 -1.32 27.37 7.18
N GLU A 34 -1.68 28.59 6.80
CA GLU A 34 -2.68 29.39 7.54
C GLU A 34 -4.04 28.71 7.61
N HIS A 35 -4.51 28.14 6.48
CA HIS A 35 -5.79 27.43 6.45
C HIS A 35 -5.76 26.12 7.26
N THR A 36 -4.63 25.43 7.26
CA THR A 36 -4.46 24.23 8.08
C THR A 36 -4.51 24.55 9.58
N LEU A 37 -3.88 25.64 10.01
CA LEU A 37 -3.95 26.10 11.40
C LEU A 37 -5.39 26.44 11.81
N LYS A 38 -6.13 27.14 10.94
CA LYS A 38 -7.55 27.43 11.17
C LYS A 38 -8.41 26.17 11.29
N LEU A 39 -8.14 25.16 10.47
CA LEU A 39 -8.82 23.87 10.54
C LEU A 39 -8.50 23.15 11.86
N ARG A 40 -7.23 23.08 12.24
CA ARG A 40 -6.82 22.49 13.51
C ARG A 40 -7.51 23.12 14.72
N ASP A 41 -7.59 24.44 14.73
CA ASP A 41 -8.21 25.17 15.82
C ASP A 41 -9.74 25.02 15.84
N ALA A 42 -10.37 24.82 14.68
CA ALA A 42 -11.82 24.66 14.54
C ALA A 42 -12.31 23.23 14.76
N LEU A 43 -11.50 22.24 14.44
CA LEU A 43 -11.87 20.82 14.50
C LEU A 43 -11.14 20.12 15.65
N PRO A 44 -11.84 19.77 16.74
CA PRO A 44 -11.22 19.21 17.93
C PRO A 44 -10.72 17.78 17.68
N GLY A 45 -9.64 17.44 18.35
CA GLY A 45 -9.01 16.13 18.33
C GLY A 45 -7.50 16.21 18.28
N ASP A 46 -6.88 15.05 18.26
CA ASP A 46 -5.45 14.90 18.08
C ASP A 46 -5.10 15.03 16.60
N TRP A 47 -4.24 15.96 16.29
CA TRP A 47 -3.75 16.22 14.94
C TRP A 47 -2.33 15.69 14.76
N LEU A 48 -2.10 14.91 13.72
CA LEU A 48 -0.78 14.45 13.31
C LEU A 48 -0.37 15.14 12.00
N TRP A 49 0.82 15.73 11.99
CA TRP A 49 1.40 16.34 10.80
C TRP A 49 2.48 15.45 10.21
N ILE A 50 2.29 15.02 8.98
CA ILE A 50 3.31 14.33 8.20
C ILE A 50 3.89 15.33 7.21
N SER A 51 5.09 15.79 7.52
CA SER A 51 5.78 16.82 6.74
C SER A 51 7.30 16.61 6.80
N PRO A 52 8.03 16.91 5.73
CA PRO A 52 9.49 16.94 5.77
C PRO A 52 10.04 18.13 6.60
N ARG A 53 9.19 19.08 6.95
CA ARG A 53 9.55 20.31 7.71
C ARG A 53 8.83 20.33 9.05
N PRO A 54 9.52 20.69 10.15
CA PRO A 54 8.91 20.75 11.49
C PRO A 54 8.14 22.06 11.71
N ASP A 55 7.04 22.27 10.99
CA ASP A 55 6.26 23.53 11.06
C ASP A 55 5.22 23.55 12.18
N ALA A 56 4.98 22.43 12.87
CA ALA A 56 3.93 22.29 13.88
C ALA A 56 4.29 21.29 14.99
N GLU A 57 3.57 21.41 16.09
CA GLU A 57 3.56 20.39 17.15
C GLU A 57 3.02 19.04 16.59
N ASN A 58 3.48 17.94 17.15
CA ASN A 58 3.16 16.57 16.69
C ASN A 58 3.53 16.30 15.22
N HIS A 59 4.69 16.76 14.84
CA HIS A 59 5.27 16.54 13.53
C HIS A 59 5.96 15.17 13.44
N CYS A 60 5.80 14.51 12.27
CA CYS A 60 6.53 13.31 11.90
C CYS A 60 6.98 13.42 10.45
N SER A 61 8.23 13.01 10.16
CA SER A 61 8.67 12.92 8.77
C SER A 61 7.98 11.74 8.07
N PRO A 62 7.76 11.79 6.75
CA PRO A 62 7.19 10.66 6.00
C PRO A 62 7.97 9.35 6.20
N SER A 63 9.29 9.42 6.27
CA SER A 63 10.15 8.25 6.49
C SER A 63 10.00 7.60 7.87
N ALA A 64 9.58 8.36 8.88
CA ALA A 64 9.37 7.87 10.24
C ALA A 64 7.93 7.39 10.51
N LEU A 65 7.02 7.52 9.56
CA LEU A 65 5.60 7.17 9.73
C LEU A 65 5.38 5.70 10.13
N GLN A 66 6.24 4.80 9.71
CA GLN A 66 6.16 3.38 10.11
C GLN A 66 6.19 3.16 11.62
N THR A 67 6.83 4.07 12.37
CA THR A 67 6.87 4.00 13.84
C THR A 67 5.52 4.31 14.48
N LEU A 68 4.60 4.91 13.74
CA LEU A 68 3.26 5.29 14.18
C LEU A 68 2.19 4.27 13.77
N LEU A 69 2.56 3.24 13.03
CA LEU A 69 1.64 2.17 12.63
C LEU A 69 1.10 1.45 13.88
N GLY A 70 -0.20 1.18 13.88
CA GLY A 70 -0.89 0.59 15.03
C GLY A 70 -1.48 1.63 15.99
N ARG A 71 -1.07 2.90 15.91
CA ARG A 71 -1.72 4.01 16.62
C ARG A 71 -2.90 4.54 15.82
N GLU A 72 -3.76 5.27 16.48
CA GLU A 72 -4.94 5.89 15.87
C GLU A 72 -4.99 7.38 16.17
N PHE A 73 -5.29 8.18 15.14
CA PHE A 73 -5.38 9.63 15.21
C PHE A 73 -6.75 10.12 14.74
N ARG A 74 -7.21 11.26 15.28
CA ARG A 74 -8.49 11.86 14.88
C ARG A 74 -8.37 12.56 13.53
N HIS A 75 -7.34 13.36 13.34
CA HIS A 75 -7.10 14.09 12.11
C HIS A 75 -5.62 14.04 11.74
N ALA A 76 -5.31 14.20 10.47
CA ALA A 76 -3.93 14.32 10.03
C ALA A 76 -3.77 15.32 8.90
N VAL A 77 -2.58 15.89 8.82
CA VAL A 77 -2.11 16.69 7.69
C VAL A 77 -1.01 15.91 6.99
N PHE A 78 -1.13 15.77 5.70
CA PHE A 78 -0.08 15.23 4.83
C PHE A 78 0.45 16.34 3.92
N ASP A 79 1.67 16.75 4.18
CA ASP A 79 2.30 17.84 3.44
C ASP A 79 3.01 17.30 2.19
N ALA A 80 2.38 17.47 1.04
CA ALA A 80 2.92 17.10 -0.26
C ALA A 80 3.29 18.32 -1.12
N ARG A 81 3.47 19.50 -0.51
CA ARG A 81 3.82 20.72 -1.25
C ARG A 81 5.17 20.65 -1.95
N HIS A 82 6.10 19.82 -1.47
CA HIS A 82 7.44 19.66 -2.02
C HIS A 82 7.73 18.27 -2.57
N GLY A 83 6.86 17.31 -2.31
CA GLY A 83 7.00 15.93 -2.74
C GLY A 83 5.89 15.06 -2.17
N PHE A 84 5.54 14.02 -2.92
CA PHE A 84 4.46 13.10 -2.56
C PHE A 84 5.02 11.70 -2.30
N ASP A 85 5.21 11.36 -1.02
CA ASP A 85 5.51 10.00 -0.60
C ASP A 85 4.23 9.16 -0.60
N ALA A 86 4.01 8.43 -1.67
CA ALA A 86 2.80 7.65 -1.87
C ALA A 86 2.63 6.52 -0.84
N ALA A 87 3.72 5.89 -0.41
CA ALA A 87 3.67 4.85 0.61
C ALA A 87 3.31 5.43 1.99
N ALA A 88 3.89 6.58 2.35
CA ALA A 88 3.55 7.28 3.59
C ALA A 88 2.10 7.76 3.59
N PHE A 89 1.60 8.28 2.47
CA PHE A 89 0.21 8.68 2.32
C PHE A 89 -0.77 7.53 2.56
N ALA A 90 -0.50 6.38 1.96
CA ALA A 90 -1.31 5.18 2.15
C ALA A 90 -1.26 4.68 3.60
N ALA A 91 -0.08 4.66 4.21
CA ALA A 91 0.09 4.24 5.60
C ALA A 91 -0.67 5.15 6.56
N LEU A 92 -0.57 6.47 6.38
CA LEU A 92 -1.28 7.46 7.19
C LEU A 92 -2.80 7.27 7.13
N SER A 93 -3.34 7.04 5.95
CA SER A 93 -4.79 6.86 5.78
C SER A 93 -5.34 5.70 6.63
N GLY A 94 -4.55 4.67 6.87
CA GLY A 94 -4.91 3.52 7.71
C GLY A 94 -4.83 3.78 9.22
N THR A 95 -4.26 4.90 9.67
CA THR A 95 -4.17 5.26 11.09
C THR A 95 -5.31 6.17 11.56
N LEU A 96 -6.15 6.66 10.66
CA LEU A 96 -7.20 7.62 10.97
C LEU A 96 -8.48 6.93 11.42
N LYS A 97 -9.06 7.45 12.50
CA LYS A 97 -10.35 7.00 13.06
C LYS A 97 -11.52 7.41 12.17
N ALA A 98 -12.65 6.74 12.36
CA ALA A 98 -13.93 7.21 11.84
C ALA A 98 -14.23 8.65 12.28
N GLY A 99 -14.71 9.47 11.37
CA GLY A 99 -14.94 10.91 11.58
C GLY A 99 -13.72 11.78 11.38
N SER A 100 -12.63 11.25 10.80
CA SER A 100 -11.38 11.97 10.58
C SER A 100 -11.32 12.65 9.22
N TRP A 101 -10.60 13.77 9.19
CA TRP A 101 -10.11 14.41 7.99
C TRP A 101 -8.65 14.03 7.74
N LEU A 102 -8.32 13.69 6.51
CA LEU A 102 -6.96 13.75 5.99
C LEU A 102 -6.85 15.01 5.17
N VAL A 103 -6.06 15.97 5.66
CA VAL A 103 -5.81 17.23 4.97
C VAL A 103 -4.56 17.07 4.13
N LEU A 104 -4.71 17.13 2.82
CA LEU A 104 -3.62 17.00 1.85
C LEU A 104 -3.20 18.39 1.36
N LEU A 105 -1.96 18.79 1.64
CA LEU A 105 -1.40 20.04 1.18
C LEU A 105 -0.69 19.81 -0.16
N LEU A 106 -1.13 20.55 -1.17
CA LEU A 106 -0.57 20.50 -2.52
C LEU A 106 -0.04 21.87 -2.94
N PRO A 107 0.88 21.92 -3.92
CA PRO A 107 1.27 23.17 -4.57
C PRO A 107 0.09 23.87 -5.21
N VAL A 108 0.31 25.08 -5.75
CA VAL A 108 -0.65 25.73 -6.61
C VAL A 108 -1.06 24.80 -7.74
N TRP A 109 -2.36 24.57 -7.91
CA TRP A 109 -2.91 23.52 -8.76
C TRP A 109 -2.38 23.55 -10.19
N GLU A 110 -2.30 24.73 -10.78
CA GLU A 110 -1.86 24.95 -12.14
C GLU A 110 -0.35 24.75 -12.34
N GLU A 111 0.43 24.90 -11.27
CA GLU A 111 1.90 24.78 -11.29
C GLU A 111 2.38 23.37 -10.90
N TRP A 112 1.53 22.57 -10.30
CA TRP A 112 1.89 21.30 -9.66
C TRP A 112 2.57 20.32 -10.62
N GLU A 113 2.11 20.23 -11.87
CA GLU A 113 2.68 19.31 -12.86
C GLU A 113 4.15 19.59 -13.20
N ASN A 114 4.54 20.84 -13.13
CA ASN A 114 5.89 21.28 -13.48
C ASN A 114 6.81 21.42 -12.26
N GLN A 115 6.27 21.23 -11.06
CA GLN A 115 7.05 21.37 -9.84
C GLN A 115 7.89 20.12 -9.58
N PRO A 116 9.22 20.26 -9.31
CA PRO A 116 10.05 19.14 -8.89
C PRO A 116 9.50 18.49 -7.63
N ASP A 117 9.45 17.17 -7.63
CA ASP A 117 9.01 16.36 -6.50
C ASP A 117 10.24 15.83 -5.74
N ALA A 118 10.44 16.28 -4.50
CA ALA A 118 11.59 15.87 -3.69
C ALA A 118 11.60 14.35 -3.41
N ASP A 119 10.44 13.69 -3.38
CA ASP A 119 10.35 12.25 -3.20
C ASP A 119 10.95 11.47 -4.37
N SER A 120 11.04 12.08 -5.56
CA SER A 120 11.62 11.45 -6.75
C SER A 120 13.07 11.00 -6.56
N LEU A 121 13.82 11.59 -5.64
CA LEU A 121 15.17 11.17 -5.30
C LEU A 121 15.25 9.72 -4.81
N ARG A 122 14.17 9.20 -4.24
CA ARG A 122 14.13 7.81 -3.75
C ARG A 122 13.93 6.77 -4.85
N TRP A 123 13.36 7.14 -5.99
CA TRP A 123 12.90 6.17 -6.99
C TRP A 123 13.27 6.50 -8.43
N SER A 124 13.74 7.72 -8.74
CA SER A 124 14.02 8.13 -10.12
C SER A 124 15.42 7.77 -10.61
N ASP A 125 16.36 7.47 -9.69
CA ASP A 125 17.78 7.32 -9.96
C ASP A 125 18.46 8.60 -10.51
N CYS A 126 17.76 9.73 -10.46
CA CYS A 126 18.28 11.04 -10.82
C CYS A 126 18.99 11.70 -9.63
N PRO A 127 20.06 12.50 -9.86
CA PRO A 127 20.78 13.20 -8.80
C PRO A 127 19.96 14.33 -8.17
N ASP A 128 19.06 14.94 -8.94
CA ASP A 128 18.21 16.04 -8.53
C ASP A 128 16.72 15.66 -8.59
N PRO A 129 15.86 16.33 -7.81
CA PRO A 129 14.42 16.13 -7.93
C PRO A 129 13.90 16.42 -9.34
N ILE A 130 12.98 15.60 -9.81
CA ILE A 130 12.34 15.74 -11.11
C ILE A 130 10.86 16.09 -10.96
N ALA A 131 10.30 16.77 -11.95
CA ALA A 131 8.86 16.92 -12.07
C ALA A 131 8.20 15.55 -12.36
N THR A 132 6.97 15.37 -11.88
CA THR A 132 6.23 14.12 -12.01
C THR A 132 4.86 14.35 -12.64
N PRO A 133 4.81 14.80 -13.91
CA PRO A 133 3.57 15.27 -14.52
C PRO A 133 2.51 14.17 -14.68
N HIS A 134 2.92 12.93 -14.95
CA HIS A 134 1.96 11.84 -15.17
C HIS A 134 1.26 11.42 -13.89
N PHE A 135 1.99 11.31 -12.79
CA PHE A 135 1.41 11.05 -11.49
C PHE A 135 0.52 12.20 -11.02
N VAL A 136 0.95 13.43 -11.19
CA VAL A 136 0.15 14.62 -10.85
C VAL A 136 -1.15 14.67 -11.65
N GLN A 137 -1.11 14.43 -12.95
CA GLN A 137 -2.31 14.36 -13.79
C GLN A 137 -3.23 13.22 -13.38
N HIS A 138 -2.68 12.06 -13.02
CA HIS A 138 -3.45 10.95 -12.48
C HIS A 138 -4.17 11.34 -11.19
N LEU A 139 -3.47 11.94 -10.23
CA LEU A 139 -4.08 12.43 -8.99
C LEU A 139 -5.15 13.49 -9.25
N LYS A 140 -4.89 14.43 -10.14
CA LYS A 140 -5.89 15.44 -10.53
C LYS A 140 -7.17 14.80 -11.07
N ARG A 141 -7.05 13.77 -11.91
CA ARG A 141 -8.21 13.02 -12.42
C ARG A 141 -8.97 12.35 -11.29
N VAL A 142 -8.28 11.65 -10.39
CA VAL A 142 -8.91 10.97 -9.25
C VAL A 142 -9.60 11.98 -8.34
N LEU A 143 -8.93 13.07 -7.98
CA LEU A 143 -9.46 14.09 -7.07
C LEU A 143 -10.66 14.84 -7.67
N THR A 144 -10.65 15.15 -8.96
CA THR A 144 -11.75 15.85 -9.62
C THR A 144 -12.96 14.95 -9.90
N ALA A 145 -12.74 13.66 -10.08
CA ALA A 145 -13.81 12.68 -10.25
C ALA A 145 -14.44 12.24 -8.92
N ASP A 146 -13.76 12.43 -7.81
CA ASP A 146 -14.26 12.04 -6.48
C ASP A 146 -15.28 13.06 -5.97
N ASN A 147 -16.52 12.62 -5.84
CA ASN A 147 -17.63 13.47 -5.36
C ASN A 147 -17.62 13.69 -3.84
N GLU A 148 -16.77 12.97 -3.10
CA GLU A 148 -16.73 13.02 -1.63
C GLU A 148 -15.45 13.66 -1.07
N ALA A 149 -14.42 13.86 -1.89
CA ALA A 149 -13.26 14.66 -1.54
C ALA A 149 -13.58 16.15 -1.67
N ILE A 150 -13.10 16.93 -0.73
CA ILE A 150 -13.24 18.39 -0.80
C ILE A 150 -11.95 18.94 -1.39
N LEU A 151 -12.07 19.65 -2.51
CA LEU A 151 -10.97 20.32 -3.17
C LEU A 151 -11.09 21.84 -2.95
N TRP A 152 -10.24 22.36 -2.07
CA TRP A 152 -10.16 23.78 -1.77
C TRP A 152 -8.90 24.38 -2.38
N ARG A 153 -9.09 25.16 -3.41
CA ARG A 153 -8.00 25.79 -4.17
C ARG A 153 -7.93 27.27 -3.84
N GLN A 154 -6.73 27.80 -3.68
CA GLN A 154 -6.49 29.22 -3.53
C GLN A 154 -7.09 29.97 -4.72
N ASN A 155 -7.70 31.13 -4.47
CA ASN A 155 -8.38 31.95 -5.47
C ASN A 155 -9.61 31.32 -6.15
N GLN A 156 -10.10 30.19 -5.62
CA GLN A 156 -11.37 29.62 -6.00
C GLN A 156 -12.35 29.67 -4.81
N PRO A 157 -13.66 29.86 -5.06
CA PRO A 157 -14.62 29.81 -3.97
C PRO A 157 -14.64 28.41 -3.33
N PHE A 158 -14.72 28.39 -2.00
CA PHE A 158 -14.95 27.15 -1.29
C PHE A 158 -16.34 26.60 -1.63
N SER A 159 -16.41 25.35 -1.99
CA SER A 159 -17.65 24.67 -2.32
C SER A 159 -17.73 23.33 -1.61
N LEU A 160 -18.83 23.07 -0.93
CA LEU A 160 -19.19 21.78 -0.40
C LEU A 160 -20.26 21.14 -1.29
N ALA A 161 -19.99 19.94 -1.76
CA ALA A 161 -21.01 19.11 -2.38
C ALA A 161 -22.08 18.71 -1.36
N HIS A 162 -23.27 18.47 -1.81
CA HIS A 162 -24.29 17.85 -0.96
C HIS A 162 -24.07 16.35 -0.91
N PHE A 163 -23.70 15.84 0.27
CA PHE A 163 -23.46 14.41 0.46
C PHE A 163 -24.75 13.68 0.82
N THR A 164 -24.98 12.54 0.19
CA THR A 164 -26.12 11.67 0.54
C THR A 164 -25.88 11.12 1.94
N PRO A 165 -26.82 11.30 2.88
CA PRO A 165 -26.70 10.73 4.22
C PRO A 165 -26.57 9.20 4.18
N ARG A 166 -25.71 8.68 5.04
CA ARG A 166 -25.47 7.25 5.25
C ARG A 166 -26.13 6.82 6.56
N THR A 167 -26.30 5.52 6.72
CA THR A 167 -26.78 4.94 7.98
C THR A 167 -25.79 5.16 9.11
N ASP A 168 -26.28 5.24 10.33
CA ASP A 168 -25.44 5.31 11.52
C ASP A 168 -24.54 4.09 11.64
N TRP A 169 -23.32 4.34 12.07
CA TRP A 169 -22.28 3.33 12.27
C TRP A 169 -21.85 3.29 13.73
N TYR A 170 -21.61 2.09 14.23
CA TYR A 170 -21.17 1.87 15.61
C TYR A 170 -19.81 1.21 15.63
N PRO A 171 -18.86 1.71 16.47
CA PRO A 171 -17.54 1.11 16.59
C PRO A 171 -17.61 -0.35 17.04
N ALA A 172 -16.65 -1.15 16.60
CA ALA A 172 -16.51 -2.53 17.07
C ALA A 172 -16.24 -2.57 18.57
N THR A 173 -16.94 -3.47 19.27
CA THR A 173 -16.86 -3.63 20.73
C THR A 173 -15.84 -4.68 21.18
N GLY A 174 -15.06 -5.25 20.25
CA GLY A 174 -14.17 -6.38 20.50
C GLY A 174 -14.80 -7.74 20.28
N ALA A 175 -16.15 -7.84 20.23
CA ALA A 175 -16.83 -9.04 19.78
C ALA A 175 -16.61 -9.30 18.28
N PRO A 176 -16.61 -10.57 17.84
CA PRO A 176 -16.49 -10.87 16.42
C PRO A 176 -17.61 -10.23 15.61
N GLN A 177 -17.25 -9.55 14.52
CA GLN A 177 -18.23 -9.10 13.55
C GLN A 177 -18.94 -10.29 12.88
N PRO A 178 -20.13 -10.13 12.30
CA PRO A 178 -20.87 -11.24 11.69
C PRO A 178 -20.04 -12.07 10.70
N GLU A 179 -19.28 -11.40 9.85
CA GLU A 179 -18.39 -12.05 8.89
C GLU A 179 -17.30 -12.87 9.60
N GLN A 180 -16.66 -12.30 10.63
CA GLN A 180 -15.67 -13.01 11.44
C GLN A 180 -16.30 -14.20 12.19
N GLN A 181 -17.50 -14.04 12.71
CA GLN A 181 -18.21 -15.11 13.43
C GLN A 181 -18.53 -16.30 12.53
N GLN A 182 -18.96 -16.04 11.31
CA GLN A 182 -19.21 -17.08 10.31
C GLN A 182 -17.91 -17.80 9.96
N LEU A 183 -16.83 -17.07 9.75
CA LEU A 183 -15.54 -17.63 9.40
C LEU A 183 -14.94 -18.45 10.55
N LEU A 184 -15.07 -17.98 11.79
CA LEU A 184 -14.65 -18.75 12.98
C LEU A 184 -15.34 -20.11 13.07
N LYS A 185 -16.64 -20.17 12.80
CA LYS A 185 -17.40 -21.44 12.78
C LYS A 185 -16.81 -22.42 11.75
N GLN A 186 -16.51 -21.92 10.55
CA GLN A 186 -15.92 -22.74 9.49
C GLN A 186 -14.52 -23.23 9.85
N LEU A 187 -13.68 -22.36 10.40
CA LEU A 187 -12.32 -22.73 10.85
C LEU A 187 -12.33 -23.77 11.98
N MET A 188 -13.23 -23.63 12.96
CA MET A 188 -13.33 -24.55 14.08
C MET A 188 -13.81 -25.95 13.68
N THR A 189 -14.55 -26.09 12.60
CA THR A 189 -15.05 -27.35 12.07
C THR A 189 -14.23 -27.90 10.90
N MET A 190 -13.19 -27.19 10.49
CA MET A 190 -12.35 -27.57 9.37
C MET A 190 -11.59 -28.88 9.66
N PRO A 191 -11.54 -29.82 8.71
CA PRO A 191 -10.67 -30.99 8.82
C PRO A 191 -9.19 -30.56 8.87
N PRO A 192 -8.27 -31.48 9.26
CA PRO A 192 -6.85 -31.20 9.14
C PRO A 192 -6.46 -30.66 7.76
N GLY A 193 -5.67 -29.59 7.74
CA GLY A 193 -5.30 -28.91 6.51
C GLY A 193 -4.92 -27.44 6.73
N VAL A 194 -4.85 -26.70 5.64
CA VAL A 194 -4.42 -25.31 5.61
C VAL A 194 -5.58 -24.39 5.22
N ALA A 195 -5.77 -23.36 6.01
CA ALA A 195 -6.67 -22.24 5.69
C ALA A 195 -5.85 -20.95 5.50
N ALA A 196 -6.20 -20.18 4.49
CA ALA A 196 -5.66 -18.85 4.27
C ALA A 196 -6.78 -17.80 4.33
N VAL A 197 -6.60 -16.82 5.19
CA VAL A 197 -7.47 -15.67 5.32
C VAL A 197 -6.76 -14.45 4.76
N THR A 198 -7.31 -13.88 3.72
CA THR A 198 -6.80 -12.68 3.07
C THR A 198 -7.74 -11.50 3.32
N ALA A 199 -7.19 -10.33 3.43
CA ALA A 199 -7.98 -9.11 3.55
C ALA A 199 -7.13 -7.88 3.29
N ALA A 200 -7.78 -6.78 2.94
CA ALA A 200 -7.17 -5.46 3.02
C ALA A 200 -6.83 -5.11 4.49
N ARG A 201 -6.06 -4.06 4.68
CA ARG A 201 -5.73 -3.58 6.02
C ARG A 201 -6.99 -3.13 6.78
N GLY A 202 -7.02 -3.35 8.09
CA GLY A 202 -8.13 -2.91 8.94
C GLY A 202 -9.38 -3.78 8.89
N ARG A 203 -9.29 -5.01 8.36
CA ARG A 203 -10.40 -5.98 8.28
C ARG A 203 -10.44 -6.98 9.44
N GLY A 204 -9.51 -6.89 10.38
CA GLY A 204 -9.53 -7.73 11.59
C GLY A 204 -8.96 -9.13 11.43
N LYS A 205 -8.03 -9.36 10.51
CA LYS A 205 -7.34 -10.66 10.35
C LYS A 205 -6.69 -11.15 11.65
N SER A 206 -5.87 -10.30 12.27
CA SER A 206 -5.14 -10.65 13.49
C SER A 206 -6.09 -10.87 14.68
N ALA A 207 -7.17 -10.07 14.76
CA ALA A 207 -8.23 -10.27 15.75
C ALA A 207 -8.94 -11.62 15.56
N LEU A 208 -9.29 -11.96 14.31
CA LEU A 208 -9.87 -13.28 13.97
C LEU A 208 -8.97 -14.43 14.40
N ALA A 209 -7.67 -14.35 14.11
CA ALA A 209 -6.70 -15.37 14.49
C ALA A 209 -6.62 -15.53 16.01
N GLY A 210 -6.58 -14.44 16.76
CA GLY A 210 -6.61 -14.47 18.21
C GLY A 210 -7.92 -15.05 18.78
N GLN A 211 -9.05 -14.67 18.20
CA GLN A 211 -10.37 -15.21 18.57
C GLN A 211 -10.48 -16.73 18.30
N LEU A 212 -9.87 -17.23 17.23
CA LEU A 212 -9.77 -18.66 16.97
C LEU A 212 -9.00 -19.36 18.09
N ILE A 213 -7.82 -18.86 18.43
CA ILE A 213 -6.97 -19.44 19.49
C ILE A 213 -7.69 -19.48 20.82
N SER A 214 -8.42 -18.43 21.18
CA SER A 214 -9.18 -18.38 22.44
C SER A 214 -10.27 -19.45 22.53
N ARG A 215 -10.81 -19.89 21.41
CA ARG A 215 -11.98 -20.80 21.33
C ARG A 215 -11.64 -22.28 21.11
N ILE A 216 -10.48 -22.60 20.54
CA ILE A 216 -10.10 -23.98 20.33
C ILE A 216 -9.81 -24.69 21.65
N ALA A 217 -10.11 -25.96 21.72
CA ALA A 217 -9.82 -26.79 22.91
C ALA A 217 -8.32 -27.15 23.02
N GLY A 218 -7.64 -27.25 21.89
CA GLY A 218 -6.25 -27.65 21.80
C GLY A 218 -5.26 -26.51 21.97
N ARG A 219 -4.00 -26.80 21.70
CA ARG A 219 -2.88 -25.86 21.73
C ARG A 219 -2.65 -25.22 20.36
N ALA A 220 -2.30 -23.93 20.38
CA ALA A 220 -1.87 -23.24 19.19
C ALA A 220 -0.49 -22.59 19.39
N ILE A 221 0.32 -22.58 18.33
CA ILE A 221 1.56 -21.80 18.25
C ILE A 221 1.34 -20.70 17.24
N VAL A 222 1.74 -19.48 17.61
CA VAL A 222 1.73 -18.30 16.75
C VAL A 222 3.14 -18.03 16.25
N THR A 223 3.28 -17.80 14.97
CA THR A 223 4.50 -17.29 14.37
C THR A 223 4.20 -16.13 13.43
N ALA A 224 5.15 -15.24 13.23
CA ALA A 224 5.05 -14.07 12.37
C ALA A 224 6.44 -13.55 12.02
N PRO A 225 6.59 -12.69 11.02
CA PRO A 225 7.88 -12.06 10.70
C PRO A 225 8.52 -11.32 11.88
N ALA A 226 7.68 -10.71 12.73
CA ALA A 226 8.11 -10.02 13.94
C ALA A 226 7.09 -10.21 15.07
N LYS A 227 7.54 -10.43 16.29
CA LYS A 227 6.65 -10.57 17.46
C LYS A 227 5.77 -9.35 17.68
N ALA A 228 6.33 -8.15 17.50
CA ALA A 228 5.60 -6.89 17.67
C ALA A 228 4.37 -6.75 16.75
N SER A 229 4.36 -7.42 15.60
CA SER A 229 3.20 -7.40 14.70
C SER A 229 2.01 -8.23 15.21
N THR A 230 2.20 -9.05 16.24
CA THR A 230 1.19 -9.95 16.79
C THR A 230 0.45 -9.42 18.01
N ASP A 231 0.63 -8.15 18.38
CA ASP A 231 0.04 -7.58 19.62
C ASP A 231 -1.49 -7.67 19.64
N VAL A 232 -2.14 -7.34 18.52
CA VAL A 232 -3.60 -7.47 18.39
C VAL A 232 -4.04 -8.93 18.51
N LEU A 233 -3.33 -9.84 17.85
CA LEU A 233 -3.60 -11.27 17.94
C LEU A 233 -3.45 -11.77 19.38
N ALA A 234 -2.37 -11.36 20.06
CA ALA A 234 -2.12 -11.71 21.46
C ALA A 234 -3.24 -11.23 22.40
N GLN A 235 -3.73 -10.00 22.18
CA GLN A 235 -4.83 -9.45 22.96
C GLN A 235 -6.09 -10.32 22.88
N PHE A 236 -6.46 -10.79 21.71
CA PHE A 236 -7.65 -11.61 21.50
C PHE A 236 -7.44 -13.09 21.88
N ALA A 237 -6.22 -13.62 21.79
CA ALA A 237 -5.89 -14.99 22.20
C ALA A 237 -5.81 -15.15 23.73
N GLY A 238 -5.48 -14.07 24.45
CA GLY A 238 -5.36 -14.05 25.89
C GLY A 238 -4.26 -15.03 26.39
N GLU A 239 -4.57 -15.77 27.44
CA GLU A 239 -3.62 -16.70 28.09
C GLU A 239 -3.15 -17.86 27.18
N LYS A 240 -3.88 -18.16 26.12
CA LYS A 240 -3.50 -19.18 25.13
C LYS A 240 -2.48 -18.71 24.11
N PHE A 241 -2.10 -17.43 24.15
CA PHE A 241 -1.10 -16.88 23.22
C PHE A 241 0.29 -17.43 23.50
N ARG A 242 0.89 -18.07 22.50
CA ARG A 242 2.26 -18.56 22.54
C ARG A 242 2.95 -18.25 21.23
N PHE A 243 3.93 -17.37 21.26
CA PHE A 243 4.71 -16.98 20.10
C PHE A 243 6.06 -17.69 20.05
N ILE A 244 6.41 -18.19 18.88
CA ILE A 244 7.75 -18.71 18.57
C ILE A 244 8.15 -18.12 17.20
N ALA A 245 9.33 -17.52 17.12
CA ALA A 245 9.85 -16.99 15.86
C ALA A 245 10.01 -18.11 14.80
N PRO A 246 9.85 -17.81 13.50
CA PRO A 246 9.84 -18.84 12.46
C PRO A 246 11.08 -19.73 12.45
N ASP A 247 12.27 -19.16 12.56
CA ASP A 247 13.53 -19.92 12.58
C ASP A 247 13.66 -20.80 13.83
N ALA A 248 13.29 -20.25 14.99
CA ALA A 248 13.29 -20.99 16.25
C ALA A 248 12.27 -22.13 16.25
N LEU A 249 11.09 -21.90 15.66
CA LEU A 249 10.06 -22.91 15.53
C LEU A 249 10.53 -24.06 14.62
N LEU A 250 11.19 -23.75 13.50
CA LEU A 250 11.75 -24.74 12.59
C LEU A 250 12.82 -25.60 13.27
N ALA A 251 13.66 -24.99 14.10
CA ALA A 251 14.73 -25.67 14.85
C ALA A 251 14.23 -26.45 16.08
N SER A 252 12.96 -26.32 16.45
CA SER A 252 12.37 -26.98 17.62
C SER A 252 11.57 -28.21 17.25
N ASP A 253 11.29 -29.06 18.25
CA ASP A 253 10.36 -30.21 18.16
C ASP A 253 8.96 -29.84 18.70
N GLU A 254 8.61 -28.55 18.73
CA GLU A 254 7.34 -28.08 19.23
C GLU A 254 6.16 -28.64 18.43
N GLN A 255 5.13 -29.05 19.15
CA GLN A 255 3.89 -29.58 18.59
C GLN A 255 2.68 -28.80 19.13
N ALA A 256 1.70 -28.65 18.28
CA ALA A 256 0.41 -28.07 18.62
C ALA A 256 -0.66 -28.57 17.67
N ASP A 257 -1.92 -28.38 18.04
CA ASP A 257 -3.07 -28.73 17.18
C ASP A 257 -3.21 -27.73 16.03
N TRP A 258 -2.80 -26.48 16.26
CA TRP A 258 -2.83 -25.39 15.29
C TRP A 258 -1.50 -24.65 15.21
N LEU A 259 -1.10 -24.34 13.99
CA LEU A 259 -0.13 -23.29 13.67
C LEU A 259 -0.88 -22.07 13.15
N VAL A 260 -0.67 -20.92 13.75
CA VAL A 260 -1.22 -19.64 13.29
C VAL A 260 -0.06 -18.78 12.81
N VAL A 261 -0.07 -18.42 11.54
CA VAL A 261 0.97 -17.58 10.91
C VAL A 261 0.36 -16.25 10.55
N ASP A 262 0.70 -15.20 11.30
CA ASP A 262 0.27 -13.84 11.01
C ASP A 262 1.23 -13.18 10.01
N GLU A 263 0.68 -12.44 9.05
CA GLU A 263 1.40 -11.85 7.91
C GLU A 263 2.30 -12.86 7.17
N ALA A 264 1.72 -13.99 6.84
CA ALA A 264 2.41 -15.14 6.24
C ALA A 264 3.17 -14.83 4.95
N ALA A 265 2.68 -13.87 4.16
CA ALA A 265 3.31 -13.47 2.91
C ALA A 265 4.71 -12.85 3.09
N ALA A 266 5.02 -12.35 4.27
CA ALA A 266 6.33 -11.77 4.58
C ALA A 266 7.37 -12.81 5.05
N ILE A 267 6.96 -14.07 5.25
CA ILE A 267 7.86 -15.16 5.60
C ILE A 267 8.35 -15.84 4.31
N PRO A 268 9.65 -16.17 4.19
CA PRO A 268 10.17 -16.88 3.02
C PRO A 268 9.39 -18.18 2.74
N ALA A 269 8.96 -18.38 1.50
CA ALA A 269 8.10 -19.48 1.12
C ALA A 269 8.68 -20.89 1.47
N PRO A 270 9.98 -21.18 1.30
CA PRO A 270 10.55 -22.47 1.70
C PRO A 270 10.44 -22.74 3.20
N LEU A 271 10.70 -21.73 4.03
CA LEU A 271 10.59 -21.82 5.48
C LEU A 271 9.12 -22.05 5.89
N LEU A 272 8.21 -21.26 5.34
CA LEU A 272 6.79 -21.38 5.61
C LEU A 272 6.24 -22.76 5.22
N HIS A 273 6.65 -23.29 4.08
CA HIS A 273 6.25 -24.61 3.62
C HIS A 273 6.66 -25.72 4.59
N GLN A 274 7.89 -25.66 5.10
CA GLN A 274 8.39 -26.63 6.09
C GLN A 274 7.61 -26.53 7.41
N LEU A 275 7.31 -25.33 7.88
CA LEU A 275 6.52 -25.13 9.09
C LEU A 275 5.10 -25.67 8.95
N VAL A 276 4.42 -25.32 7.87
CA VAL A 276 3.03 -25.75 7.61
C VAL A 276 2.89 -27.25 7.55
N SER A 277 3.85 -27.97 7.00
CA SER A 277 3.82 -29.44 6.89
C SER A 277 3.94 -30.18 8.24
N ARG A 278 4.34 -29.52 9.31
CA ARG A 278 4.56 -30.12 10.64
C ARG A 278 3.32 -30.10 11.53
N PHE A 279 2.29 -29.35 11.19
CA PHE A 279 1.11 -29.17 12.04
C PHE A 279 -0.14 -29.70 11.36
N PRO A 280 -1.08 -30.32 12.13
CA PRO A 280 -2.30 -30.88 11.55
C PRO A 280 -3.22 -29.81 10.96
N ARG A 281 -3.28 -28.62 11.58
CA ARG A 281 -4.06 -27.49 11.08
C ARG A 281 -3.25 -26.21 11.10
N THR A 282 -3.35 -25.43 10.03
CA THR A 282 -2.67 -24.15 9.90
C THR A 282 -3.64 -23.06 9.45
N LEU A 283 -3.60 -21.93 10.13
CA LEU A 283 -4.22 -20.69 9.68
C LEU A 283 -3.14 -19.72 9.23
N LEU A 284 -3.19 -19.31 7.97
CA LEU A 284 -2.36 -18.26 7.40
C LEU A 284 -3.19 -17.00 7.27
N THR A 285 -2.72 -15.88 7.80
CA THR A 285 -3.32 -14.59 7.54
C THR A 285 -2.38 -13.72 6.72
N THR A 286 -2.89 -12.96 5.77
CA THR A 286 -2.07 -12.07 4.95
C THR A 286 -2.85 -10.87 4.43
N THR A 287 -2.17 -9.74 4.30
CA THR A 287 -2.72 -8.53 3.67
C THR A 287 -2.53 -8.62 2.16
N VAL A 288 -3.61 -8.46 1.40
CA VAL A 288 -3.59 -8.56 -0.08
C VAL A 288 -3.59 -7.22 -0.78
N GLN A 289 -3.99 -6.17 -0.09
CA GLN A 289 -4.03 -4.81 -0.62
C GLN A 289 -3.33 -3.85 0.33
N GLY A 290 -2.68 -2.86 -0.23
CA GLY A 290 -2.04 -1.80 0.52
C GLY A 290 -0.60 -1.54 0.09
N TYR A 291 0.05 -0.65 0.80
CA TYR A 291 1.40 -0.20 0.50
C TYR A 291 2.51 -1.27 0.74
N GLU A 292 2.18 -2.38 1.38
CA GLU A 292 3.13 -3.46 1.66
C GLU A 292 3.24 -4.50 0.51
N GLY A 293 2.28 -4.56 -0.38
CA GLY A 293 2.31 -5.23 -1.70
C GLY A 293 2.68 -6.72 -1.76
N THR A 294 2.65 -7.45 -0.66
CA THR A 294 3.19 -8.82 -0.59
C THR A 294 2.18 -9.95 -0.79
N GLY A 295 0.88 -9.66 -0.62
CA GLY A 295 -0.13 -10.71 -0.45
C GLY A 295 -0.52 -11.49 -1.70
N ARG A 296 -0.46 -10.89 -2.88
CA ARG A 296 -0.90 -11.54 -4.12
C ARG A 296 0.05 -12.59 -4.63
N GLY A 297 1.33 -12.28 -4.71
CA GLY A 297 2.35 -13.25 -5.09
C GLY A 297 2.35 -14.46 -4.15
N PHE A 298 2.02 -14.23 -2.88
CA PHE A 298 1.81 -15.28 -1.90
C PHE A 298 0.64 -16.18 -2.28
N LEU A 299 -0.52 -15.61 -2.60
CA LEU A 299 -1.69 -16.37 -3.02
C LEU A 299 -1.43 -17.21 -4.28
N LEU A 300 -0.79 -16.61 -5.27
CA LEU A 300 -0.53 -17.28 -6.55
C LEU A 300 0.54 -18.38 -6.45
N LYS A 301 1.63 -18.14 -5.75
CA LYS A 301 2.78 -19.05 -5.73
C LYS A 301 2.78 -20.03 -4.56
N PHE A 302 2.52 -19.55 -3.35
CA PHE A 302 2.55 -20.40 -2.17
C PHE A 302 1.28 -21.24 -2.06
N CYS A 303 0.13 -20.59 -2.12
CA CYS A 303 -1.15 -21.29 -1.94
C CYS A 303 -1.48 -22.26 -3.06
N ALA A 304 -0.95 -22.06 -4.27
CA ALA A 304 -1.12 -23.00 -5.39
C ALA A 304 -0.49 -24.38 -5.13
N ARG A 305 0.45 -24.48 -4.19
CA ARG A 305 1.08 -25.75 -3.80
C ARG A 305 0.20 -26.62 -2.91
N PHE A 306 -0.89 -26.08 -2.39
CA PHE A 306 -1.83 -26.77 -1.52
C PHE A 306 -3.18 -26.95 -2.24
N PRO A 307 -3.42 -28.09 -2.90
CA PRO A 307 -4.62 -28.29 -3.72
C PRO A 307 -5.92 -28.26 -2.92
N HIS A 308 -5.85 -28.52 -1.61
CA HIS A 308 -6.99 -28.52 -0.70
C HIS A 308 -6.98 -27.33 0.28
N LEU A 309 -6.39 -26.22 -0.13
CA LEU A 309 -6.36 -25.02 0.68
C LEU A 309 -7.77 -24.41 0.80
N HIS A 310 -8.19 -24.17 2.03
CA HIS A 310 -9.39 -23.38 2.30
C HIS A 310 -9.07 -21.91 2.21
N ARG A 311 -9.68 -21.19 1.25
CA ARG A 311 -9.47 -19.75 1.05
C ARG A 311 -10.65 -18.96 1.57
N PHE A 312 -10.36 -17.96 2.38
CA PHE A 312 -11.33 -17.05 2.96
C PHE A 312 -10.86 -15.62 2.77
N GLU A 313 -11.83 -14.72 2.70
CA GLU A 313 -11.57 -13.29 2.58
C GLU A 313 -12.42 -12.53 3.60
N LEU A 314 -11.82 -11.50 4.25
CA LEU A 314 -12.52 -10.55 5.09
C LEU A 314 -12.65 -9.23 4.33
N GLN A 315 -13.87 -8.79 4.10
CA GLN A 315 -14.16 -7.59 3.31
C GLN A 315 -14.58 -6.39 4.15
N GLN A 316 -15.25 -6.63 5.27
CA GLN A 316 -15.79 -5.56 6.09
C GLN A 316 -14.72 -4.88 6.95
N PRO A 317 -14.54 -3.55 6.84
CA PRO A 317 -13.65 -2.81 7.73
C PRO A 317 -14.19 -2.80 9.17
N ILE A 318 -13.27 -2.82 10.13
CA ILE A 318 -13.64 -2.78 11.56
C ILE A 318 -13.56 -1.37 12.14
N ARG A 319 -12.60 -0.57 11.67
CA ARG A 319 -12.31 0.77 12.23
C ARG A 319 -13.16 1.88 11.66
N TRP A 320 -13.82 1.64 10.54
CA TRP A 320 -14.70 2.57 9.83
C TRP A 320 -15.79 1.83 9.08
N ALA A 321 -16.76 2.55 8.59
CA ALA A 321 -17.87 1.96 7.83
C ALA A 321 -17.41 1.50 6.44
N GLN A 322 -18.08 0.51 5.90
CA GLN A 322 -17.91 0.04 4.54
C GLN A 322 -18.18 1.18 3.54
N GLY A 323 -17.43 1.24 2.46
CA GLY A 323 -17.55 2.30 1.47
C GLY A 323 -17.01 3.65 1.95
N CYS A 324 -16.03 3.65 2.85
CA CYS A 324 -15.38 4.87 3.35
C CYS A 324 -14.74 5.66 2.19
N PRO A 325 -15.12 6.94 2.02
CA PRO A 325 -14.63 7.76 0.92
C PRO A 325 -13.10 7.89 0.86
N LEU A 326 -12.44 8.07 2.00
CA LEU A 326 -10.98 8.17 2.06
C LEU A 326 -10.31 6.88 1.59
N GLU A 327 -10.81 5.73 2.00
CA GLU A 327 -10.26 4.44 1.59
C GLU A 327 -10.40 4.24 0.08
N LYS A 328 -11.56 4.56 -0.47
CA LYS A 328 -11.81 4.49 -1.91
C LYS A 328 -10.86 5.39 -2.69
N MET A 329 -10.73 6.65 -2.27
CA MET A 329 -9.86 7.62 -2.92
C MET A 329 -8.39 7.18 -2.91
N VAL A 330 -7.88 6.70 -1.78
CA VAL A 330 -6.50 6.19 -1.67
C VAL A 330 -6.29 4.98 -2.58
N SER A 331 -7.26 4.08 -2.63
CA SER A 331 -7.21 2.89 -3.50
C SER A 331 -7.15 3.27 -4.98
N GLU A 332 -7.98 4.21 -5.42
CA GLU A 332 -7.98 4.72 -6.79
C GLU A 332 -6.69 5.50 -7.12
N ALA A 333 -6.24 6.37 -6.22
CA ALA A 333 -5.04 7.17 -6.40
C ALA A 333 -3.77 6.33 -6.55
N LEU A 334 -3.65 5.27 -5.77
CA LEU A 334 -2.47 4.41 -5.73
C LEU A 334 -2.66 3.07 -6.45
N VAL A 335 -3.80 2.89 -7.10
CA VAL A 335 -4.11 1.71 -7.92
C VAL A 335 -3.98 0.42 -7.10
N PHE A 336 -4.62 0.40 -5.93
CA PHE A 336 -4.65 -0.79 -5.08
C PHE A 336 -5.70 -1.80 -5.51
N ASP A 337 -6.75 -1.37 -6.23
CA ASP A 337 -7.78 -2.24 -6.73
C ASP A 337 -7.29 -3.07 -7.90
N ASP A 338 -7.72 -4.29 -7.87
CA ASP A 338 -7.32 -5.30 -8.83
C ASP A 338 -8.32 -5.36 -9.97
N GLU A 339 -7.87 -5.22 -11.19
CA GLU A 339 -8.66 -5.76 -12.29
C GLU A 339 -8.62 -7.31 -12.21
N ASN A 340 -9.80 -7.90 -12.19
CA ASN A 340 -9.90 -9.34 -12.39
C ASN A 340 -9.68 -9.63 -13.87
N PHE A 341 -8.47 -10.02 -14.23
CA PHE A 341 -8.14 -10.58 -15.55
C PHE A 341 -8.78 -11.96 -15.66
N THR A 342 -10.11 -12.00 -15.81
CA THR A 342 -10.91 -13.23 -15.79
C THR A 342 -11.13 -13.82 -17.17
N HIS A 343 -10.83 -13.06 -18.21
CA HIS A 343 -11.07 -13.47 -19.59
C HIS A 343 -9.76 -13.95 -20.22
N THR A 344 -9.83 -15.07 -20.92
CA THR A 344 -8.73 -15.50 -21.77
C THR A 344 -8.64 -14.53 -22.95
N PRO A 345 -7.47 -13.96 -23.25
CA PRO A 345 -7.28 -13.09 -24.41
C PRO A 345 -7.73 -13.82 -25.68
N GLN A 346 -8.56 -13.16 -26.48
CA GLN A 346 -9.09 -13.69 -27.73
C GLN A 346 -8.43 -13.00 -28.93
N GLY A 347 -8.49 -13.67 -30.07
CA GLY A 347 -7.94 -13.16 -31.31
C GLY A 347 -6.42 -13.29 -31.41
N ASN A 348 -5.85 -12.59 -32.36
CA ASN A 348 -4.39 -12.56 -32.57
C ASN A 348 -3.75 -11.69 -31.48
N ILE A 349 -2.74 -12.23 -30.81
CA ILE A 349 -1.95 -11.47 -29.85
C ILE A 349 -0.97 -10.56 -30.60
N VAL A 350 -1.07 -9.26 -30.37
CA VAL A 350 -0.20 -8.25 -30.93
C VAL A 350 0.73 -7.72 -29.85
N ILE A 351 2.02 -7.69 -30.14
CA ILE A 351 3.03 -7.09 -29.26
C ILE A 351 3.28 -5.67 -29.71
N SER A 352 3.16 -4.73 -28.81
CA SER A 352 3.41 -3.31 -29.06
C SER A 352 4.18 -2.67 -27.91
N ALA A 353 5.01 -1.69 -28.23
CA ALA A 353 5.67 -0.84 -27.23
C ALA A 353 4.82 0.40 -26.96
N PHE A 354 4.93 0.93 -25.76
CA PHE A 354 4.40 2.24 -25.42
C PHE A 354 5.35 3.01 -24.52
N GLU A 355 5.23 4.33 -24.56
CA GLU A 355 6.03 5.25 -23.76
C GLU A 355 5.20 5.85 -22.61
N GLN A 356 5.88 6.45 -21.64
CA GLN A 356 5.23 7.09 -20.47
C GLN A 356 4.21 8.16 -20.88
N THR A 357 4.38 8.80 -22.03
CA THR A 357 3.41 9.77 -22.56
C THR A 357 2.02 9.19 -22.79
N LEU A 358 1.89 7.86 -22.87
CA LEU A 358 0.59 7.21 -22.97
C LEU A 358 -0.31 7.46 -21.75
N TRP A 359 0.27 7.73 -20.58
CA TRP A 359 -0.47 8.14 -19.38
C TRP A 359 -1.33 9.41 -19.61
N GLN A 360 -0.96 10.26 -20.55
CA GLN A 360 -1.71 11.46 -20.91
C GLN A 360 -2.83 11.19 -21.91
N SER A 361 -2.52 10.44 -22.96
CA SER A 361 -3.42 10.25 -24.11
C SER A 361 -4.39 9.07 -23.92
N ASP A 362 -3.94 8.01 -23.27
CA ASP A 362 -4.72 6.80 -22.99
C ASP A 362 -4.26 6.19 -21.66
N PRO A 363 -4.69 6.74 -20.52
CA PRO A 363 -4.24 6.26 -19.21
C PRO A 363 -4.73 4.85 -18.86
N GLU A 364 -5.78 4.34 -19.50
CA GLU A 364 -6.32 3.01 -19.21
C GLU A 364 -5.33 1.90 -19.58
N THR A 365 -4.65 2.01 -20.71
CA THR A 365 -3.69 1.00 -21.15
C THR A 365 -2.52 0.83 -20.18
N PRO A 366 -1.73 1.87 -19.82
CA PRO A 366 -0.66 1.70 -18.84
C PRO A 366 -1.17 1.34 -17.43
N LEU A 367 -2.39 1.74 -17.08
CA LEU A 367 -3.03 1.35 -15.83
C LEU A 367 -3.25 -0.18 -15.77
N LYS A 368 -3.81 -0.76 -16.81
CA LYS A 368 -4.00 -2.22 -16.92
C LYS A 368 -2.67 -2.98 -16.92
N VAL A 369 -1.67 -2.45 -17.61
CA VAL A 369 -0.31 -3.02 -17.58
C VAL A 369 0.26 -3.00 -16.16
N TYR A 370 0.12 -1.89 -15.45
CA TYR A 370 0.56 -1.78 -14.05
C TYR A 370 -0.16 -2.81 -13.15
N GLN A 371 -1.46 -2.93 -13.27
CA GLN A 371 -2.27 -3.87 -12.49
C GLN A 371 -1.86 -5.33 -12.78
N LEU A 372 -1.64 -5.69 -14.04
CA LEU A 372 -1.17 -7.02 -14.42
C LEU A 372 0.21 -7.33 -13.82
N LEU A 373 1.17 -6.42 -13.98
CA LEU A 373 2.53 -6.59 -13.43
C LEU A 373 2.55 -6.60 -11.90
N SER A 374 1.71 -5.80 -11.25
CA SER A 374 1.56 -5.77 -9.79
C SER A 374 0.99 -7.08 -9.28
N GLY A 375 -0.05 -7.61 -9.94
CA GLY A 375 -0.67 -8.88 -9.60
C GLY A 375 0.25 -10.09 -9.76
N ALA A 376 1.12 -10.06 -10.77
CA ALA A 376 2.06 -11.15 -11.06
C ALA A 376 3.32 -11.11 -10.19
N HIS A 377 3.64 -9.98 -9.59
CA HIS A 377 4.91 -9.79 -8.89
C HIS A 377 4.80 -10.05 -7.38
N TYR A 378 5.84 -10.65 -6.82
CA TYR A 378 5.92 -10.98 -5.39
C TYR A 378 5.91 -9.75 -4.47
N ARG A 379 6.48 -8.64 -4.93
CA ARG A 379 6.61 -7.43 -4.12
C ARG A 379 6.40 -6.19 -4.99
N THR A 380 5.32 -5.49 -4.75
CA THR A 380 5.03 -4.19 -5.37
C THR A 380 4.76 -3.15 -4.28
N SER A 381 5.12 -1.91 -4.56
CA SER A 381 4.87 -0.80 -3.66
C SER A 381 4.37 0.41 -4.44
N PRO A 382 3.79 1.42 -3.79
CA PRO A 382 3.43 2.67 -4.47
C PRO A 382 4.60 3.37 -5.18
N LEU A 383 5.84 3.08 -4.77
CA LEU A 383 7.04 3.51 -5.47
C LEU A 383 7.13 2.99 -6.91
N ASP A 384 6.67 1.76 -7.15
CA ASP A 384 6.67 1.17 -8.49
C ASP A 384 5.74 1.93 -9.43
N LEU A 385 4.58 2.38 -8.93
CA LEU A 385 3.67 3.24 -9.70
C LEU A 385 4.33 4.58 -10.06
N ARG A 386 4.96 5.24 -9.08
CA ARG A 386 5.69 6.49 -9.31
C ARG A 386 6.78 6.33 -10.35
N ARG A 387 7.58 5.27 -10.23
CA ARG A 387 8.66 4.95 -11.17
C ARG A 387 8.12 4.66 -12.56
N MET A 388 7.07 3.87 -12.68
CA MET A 388 6.46 3.56 -13.97
C MET A 388 5.93 4.79 -14.68
N MET A 389 5.36 5.74 -13.94
CA MET A 389 4.78 6.95 -14.51
C MET A 389 5.82 7.97 -14.94
N ASP A 390 6.84 8.24 -14.12
CA ASP A 390 7.66 9.44 -14.27
C ASP A 390 9.19 9.23 -14.21
N ALA A 391 9.69 8.05 -13.85
CA ALA A 391 11.13 7.83 -13.83
C ALA A 391 11.70 7.77 -15.28
N PRO A 392 12.85 8.42 -15.55
CA PRO A 392 13.50 8.30 -16.84
C PRO A 392 14.00 6.88 -17.10
N GLY A 393 14.22 6.54 -18.37
CA GLY A 393 14.82 5.27 -18.78
C GLY A 393 13.93 4.04 -18.57
N GLN A 394 12.61 4.23 -18.50
CA GLN A 394 11.64 3.14 -18.42
C GLN A 394 11.05 2.85 -19.80
N HIS A 395 10.91 1.57 -20.15
CA HIS A 395 10.36 1.12 -21.42
C HIS A 395 9.34 0.02 -21.17
N PHE A 396 8.28 0.00 -21.97
CA PHE A 396 7.16 -0.90 -21.78
C PHE A 396 6.77 -1.60 -23.08
N LEU A 397 6.48 -2.88 -22.96
CA LEU A 397 5.88 -3.70 -24.00
C LEU A 397 4.62 -4.35 -23.44
N GLN A 398 3.61 -4.44 -24.28
CA GLN A 398 2.41 -5.22 -23.98
C GLN A 398 2.15 -6.23 -25.08
N ALA A 399 1.60 -7.35 -24.70
CA ALA A 399 0.99 -8.33 -25.58
C ALA A 399 -0.51 -8.27 -25.34
N ALA A 400 -1.29 -7.86 -26.32
CA ALA A 400 -2.73 -7.68 -26.19
C ALA A 400 -3.49 -8.44 -27.26
N GLY A 401 -4.57 -9.10 -26.87
CA GLY A 401 -5.61 -9.62 -27.75
C GLY A 401 -6.68 -8.56 -28.04
N GLU A 402 -7.76 -8.97 -28.67
CA GLU A 402 -8.86 -8.06 -29.01
C GLU A 402 -9.55 -7.49 -27.77
N ASN A 403 -9.62 -8.26 -26.69
CA ASN A 403 -10.42 -7.94 -25.51
C ASN A 403 -9.59 -7.63 -24.27
N GLU A 404 -8.36 -8.14 -24.19
CA GLU A 404 -7.60 -8.09 -22.93
C GLU A 404 -6.09 -8.20 -23.14
N ILE A 405 -5.32 -7.70 -22.16
CA ILE A 405 -3.87 -7.84 -22.12
C ILE A 405 -3.51 -9.28 -21.75
N ALA A 406 -2.68 -9.91 -22.57
CA ALA A 406 -2.16 -11.25 -22.37
C ALA A 406 -0.84 -11.27 -21.58
N GLY A 407 -0.07 -10.20 -21.65
CA GLY A 407 1.21 -10.08 -20.98
C GLY A 407 1.79 -8.68 -21.09
N ALA A 408 2.78 -8.41 -20.24
CA ALA A 408 3.47 -7.13 -20.24
C ALA A 408 4.93 -7.28 -19.82
N LEU A 409 5.76 -6.35 -20.27
CA LEU A 409 7.18 -6.30 -19.95
C LEU A 409 7.58 -4.87 -19.59
N TRP A 410 8.22 -4.72 -18.46
CA TRP A 410 8.79 -3.45 -18.00
C TRP A 410 10.30 -3.54 -17.98
N LEU A 411 10.95 -2.69 -18.78
CA LEU A 411 12.39 -2.62 -18.95
C LEU A 411 12.93 -1.31 -18.38
N VAL A 412 14.14 -1.37 -17.85
CA VAL A 412 14.85 -0.22 -17.29
C VAL A 412 16.21 -0.10 -17.96
N ASP A 413 16.55 1.10 -18.43
CA ASP A 413 17.88 1.38 -18.95
C ASP A 413 18.92 1.24 -17.84
N GLU A 414 20.04 0.58 -18.14
CA GLU A 414 21.16 0.39 -17.23
C GLU A 414 22.50 0.57 -17.93
N GLY A 415 23.51 0.89 -17.13
CA GLY A 415 24.88 1.03 -17.58
C GLY A 415 25.17 2.41 -18.16
N GLY A 416 26.17 2.47 -19.05
CA GLY A 416 26.65 3.74 -19.58
C GLY A 416 27.35 4.60 -18.55
N LEU A 417 27.83 4.01 -17.44
CA LEU A 417 28.59 4.71 -16.42
C LEU A 417 29.96 5.14 -16.99
N SER A 418 30.54 6.20 -16.41
CA SER A 418 31.89 6.58 -16.77
C SER A 418 32.88 5.46 -16.45
N GLN A 419 33.96 5.39 -17.20
CA GLN A 419 35.01 4.39 -16.98
C GLN A 419 35.55 4.46 -15.54
N GLN A 420 35.77 5.66 -15.03
CA GLN A 420 36.24 5.88 -13.67
C GLN A 420 35.23 5.34 -12.62
N LEU A 421 33.93 5.59 -12.80
CA LEU A 421 32.91 5.11 -11.89
C LEU A 421 32.77 3.58 -11.97
N SER A 422 32.82 2.99 -13.17
CA SER A 422 32.79 1.54 -13.36
C SER A 422 33.95 0.84 -12.64
N GLN A 423 35.15 1.38 -12.74
CA GLN A 423 36.34 0.89 -12.03
C GLN A 423 36.16 1.02 -10.51
N ALA A 424 35.60 2.12 -10.03
CA ALA A 424 35.35 2.33 -8.61
C ALA A 424 34.31 1.34 -8.06
N VAL A 425 33.28 0.99 -8.85
CA VAL A 425 32.29 -0.05 -8.53
C VAL A 425 32.96 -1.43 -8.48
N TRP A 426 33.79 -1.75 -9.47
CA TRP A 426 34.57 -3.00 -9.50
C TRP A 426 35.46 -3.14 -8.27
N ALA A 427 36.15 -2.09 -7.89
CA ALA A 427 37.03 -2.05 -6.73
C ALA A 427 36.29 -2.00 -5.38
N GLY A 428 34.97 -1.86 -5.38
CA GLY A 428 34.15 -1.80 -4.16
C GLY A 428 34.07 -0.44 -3.47
N PHE A 429 34.63 0.63 -4.08
CA PHE A 429 34.65 1.98 -3.50
C PHE A 429 33.34 2.75 -3.69
N ARG A 430 32.57 2.43 -4.71
CA ARG A 430 31.32 3.14 -5.05
C ARG A 430 30.19 2.17 -5.35
N ARG A 431 28.98 2.56 -4.92
CA ARG A 431 27.71 1.87 -5.23
C ARG A 431 26.66 2.91 -5.58
N PRO A 432 26.65 3.40 -6.83
CA PRO A 432 25.61 4.34 -7.27
C PRO A 432 24.23 3.68 -7.22
N ARG A 433 23.19 4.47 -7.13
CA ARG A 433 21.82 3.97 -7.18
C ARG A 433 21.49 3.42 -8.58
N GLY A 434 20.61 2.43 -8.62
CA GLY A 434 20.24 1.79 -9.89
C GLY A 434 21.35 0.91 -10.47
N ASN A 435 21.27 0.63 -11.76
CA ASN A 435 22.27 -0.11 -12.50
C ASN A 435 22.66 -1.47 -11.91
N LEU A 436 21.68 -2.23 -11.39
CA LEU A 436 21.90 -3.44 -10.60
C LEU A 436 22.71 -4.50 -11.34
N VAL A 437 22.34 -4.80 -12.58
CA VAL A 437 23.05 -5.80 -13.41
C VAL A 437 24.41 -5.29 -13.82
N ALA A 438 24.48 -4.04 -14.27
CA ALA A 438 25.74 -3.42 -14.67
C ALA A 438 26.78 -3.41 -13.54
N GLN A 439 26.35 -3.02 -12.34
CA GLN A 439 27.21 -3.04 -11.14
C GLN A 439 27.59 -4.48 -10.74
N SER A 440 26.67 -5.43 -10.82
CA SER A 440 26.95 -6.83 -10.50
C SER A 440 27.96 -7.44 -11.46
N LEU A 441 27.86 -7.12 -12.75
CA LEU A 441 28.85 -7.56 -13.75
C LEU A 441 30.24 -6.98 -13.49
N ALA A 442 30.32 -5.73 -13.08
CA ALA A 442 31.59 -5.11 -12.72
C ALA A 442 32.18 -5.76 -11.44
N ALA A 443 31.42 -5.77 -10.37
CA ALA A 443 31.89 -6.19 -9.03
C ALA A 443 32.07 -7.71 -8.91
N HIS A 444 31.08 -8.48 -9.36
CA HIS A 444 31.06 -9.95 -9.19
C HIS A 444 31.46 -10.69 -10.46
N GLY A 445 31.26 -10.11 -11.62
CA GLY A 445 31.75 -10.62 -12.90
C GLY A 445 33.23 -10.33 -13.15
N ASN A 446 33.89 -9.66 -12.22
CA ASN A 446 35.30 -9.28 -12.28
C ASN A 446 35.69 -8.54 -13.57
N ASN A 447 34.82 -7.64 -14.03
CA ASN A 447 35.08 -6.84 -15.22
C ASN A 447 34.99 -5.34 -14.89
N PRO A 448 36.15 -4.63 -14.75
CA PRO A 448 36.19 -3.23 -14.33
C PRO A 448 35.47 -2.26 -15.29
N LEU A 449 35.21 -2.66 -16.54
CA LEU A 449 34.55 -1.84 -17.55
C LEU A 449 33.12 -2.28 -17.86
N ALA A 450 32.61 -3.33 -17.21
CA ALA A 450 31.28 -3.87 -17.55
C ALA A 450 30.16 -2.84 -17.39
N ALA A 451 30.25 -1.97 -16.40
CA ALA A 451 29.22 -0.96 -16.14
C ALA A 451 29.25 0.23 -17.13
N THR A 452 30.24 0.31 -18.02
CA THR A 452 30.28 1.30 -19.12
C THR A 452 29.38 0.89 -20.28
N LEU A 453 29.05 -0.40 -20.39
CA LEU A 453 28.14 -0.91 -21.42
C LEU A 453 26.71 -0.46 -21.13
N ARG A 454 25.97 -0.17 -22.18
CA ARG A 454 24.53 0.16 -22.08
C ARG A 454 23.69 -1.08 -22.32
N GLY A 455 22.68 -1.25 -21.52
CA GLY A 455 21.74 -2.35 -21.64
C GLY A 455 20.36 -2.00 -21.10
N ARG A 456 19.44 -2.94 -21.24
CA ARG A 456 18.11 -2.87 -20.63
C ARG A 456 17.89 -4.07 -19.75
N ARG A 457 17.52 -3.83 -18.51
CA ARG A 457 17.18 -4.89 -17.58
C ARG A 457 15.65 -5.09 -17.54
N VAL A 458 15.23 -6.34 -17.54
CA VAL A 458 13.83 -6.68 -17.24
C VAL A 458 13.58 -6.39 -15.78
N SER A 459 12.71 -5.42 -15.51
CA SER A 459 12.30 -5.06 -14.14
C SER A 459 11.12 -5.90 -13.68
N ARG A 460 10.12 -6.06 -14.55
CA ARG A 460 8.90 -6.83 -14.31
C ARG A 460 8.46 -7.55 -15.60
N ILE A 461 7.87 -8.71 -15.43
CA ILE A 461 7.25 -9.50 -16.50
C ILE A 461 6.06 -10.27 -15.96
#